data_ce0972d9ca1ab096b81e00c1ce421c5b
#
_entry.id   ce0972d9ca1ab096b81e00c1ce421c5b
#
_cell.length_a   1.000
_cell.length_b   1.000
_cell.length_c   1.000
_cell.angle_alpha   90.00
_cell.angle_beta   90.00
_cell.angle_gamma   90.00
#
_symmetry.space_group_name_H-M   'P 1'
#
loop_
_entity.id
_entity.type
_entity.pdbx_description
1 polymer ?
#
loop_
_entity_poly.entity_id
_entity_poly.type
_entity_poly.pdbx_seq_one_letter_code
_entity_poly.pdbx_strand_id
1 'polypeptide(L)'
;MRDAIRRVEHFSIQVPNTPAKAFGVLSTLVSAGINLLACSGVPRGRRAQIDVVPDDTRRFRSAVRKAGLAFTPRKTGFLIQGNERPGALAEHLQKLGERNINVTGIDALSAGEGRWGAIIWVEEDAVRTAARVLTASAKAPAGRAPRRKAPPARRASRAR
;
A
#
# COMPACT_ATOMS: atom_id res chain seq x y z
N MET A 1 -12.94 2.65 14.19
CA MET A 1 -13.16 1.50 13.29
C MET A 1 -11.77 0.97 12.89
N ARG A 2 -11.53 -0.34 12.88
CA ARG A 2 -10.20 -0.90 12.56
C ARG A 2 -10.02 -0.97 11.04
N ASP A 3 -8.80 -0.72 10.56
CA ASP A 3 -8.47 -0.92 9.15
C ASP A 3 -8.51 -2.42 8.83
N ALA A 4 -9.08 -2.76 7.68
CA ALA A 4 -9.04 -4.11 7.14
C ALA A 4 -7.68 -4.36 6.48
N ILE A 5 -7.02 -5.45 6.85
CA ILE A 5 -5.70 -5.80 6.34
C ILE A 5 -5.75 -7.19 5.77
N ARG A 6 -5.30 -7.34 4.53
CA ARG A 6 -5.17 -8.64 3.89
C ARG A 6 -3.85 -8.78 3.12
N ARG A 7 -3.32 -9.97 3.12
CA ARG A 7 -2.17 -10.31 2.30
C ARG A 7 -2.59 -10.39 0.83
N VAL A 8 -1.78 -9.83 -0.07
CA VAL A 8 -2.01 -9.79 -1.51
C VAL A 8 -0.76 -10.18 -2.27
N GLU A 9 -0.94 -10.65 -3.50
CA GLU A 9 0.15 -11.01 -4.40
C GLU A 9 0.25 -9.99 -5.53
N HIS A 10 1.46 -9.58 -5.83
CA HIS A 10 1.81 -8.61 -6.86
C HIS A 10 2.47 -9.29 -8.06
N PHE A 11 2.13 -8.85 -9.24
CA PHE A 11 2.67 -9.33 -10.51
C PHE A 11 3.09 -8.16 -11.37
N SER A 12 4.26 -8.29 -12.02
CA SER A 12 4.77 -7.30 -12.96
C SER A 12 4.72 -7.85 -14.37
N ILE A 13 4.18 -7.09 -15.31
CA ILE A 13 4.12 -7.40 -16.72
C ILE A 13 4.88 -6.31 -17.48
N GLN A 14 5.79 -6.69 -18.37
CA GLN A 14 6.51 -5.73 -19.20
C GLN A 14 5.99 -5.76 -20.63
N VAL A 15 5.64 -4.58 -21.14
CA VAL A 15 5.15 -4.38 -22.52
C VAL A 15 5.90 -3.24 -23.20
N PRO A 16 5.85 -3.10 -24.53
CA PRO A 16 6.29 -1.89 -25.21
C PRO A 16 5.60 -0.65 -24.64
N ASN A 17 6.36 0.43 -24.46
CA ASN A 17 5.86 1.68 -23.86
C ASN A 17 4.95 2.45 -24.82
N THR A 18 3.76 1.92 -25.05
CA THR A 18 2.70 2.56 -25.83
C THR A 18 1.35 2.37 -25.13
N PRO A 19 0.45 3.37 -25.18
CA PRO A 19 -0.87 3.25 -24.55
C PRO A 19 -1.66 2.03 -25.05
N ALA A 20 -1.59 1.72 -26.34
CA ALA A 20 -2.28 0.58 -26.93
C ALA A 20 -1.84 -0.76 -26.34
N LYS A 21 -0.55 -0.92 -26.01
CA LYS A 21 -0.04 -2.16 -25.41
C LYS A 21 -0.45 -2.30 -23.93
N ALA A 22 -0.42 -1.20 -23.18
CA ALA A 22 -0.94 -1.18 -21.82
C ALA A 22 -2.44 -1.52 -21.80
N PHE A 23 -3.23 -0.86 -22.66
CA PHE A 23 -4.65 -1.16 -22.81
C PHE A 23 -4.90 -2.63 -23.20
N GLY A 24 -4.12 -3.20 -24.11
CA GLY A 24 -4.24 -4.60 -24.52
C GLY A 24 -4.08 -5.58 -23.35
N VAL A 25 -3.12 -5.33 -22.45
CA VAL A 25 -2.96 -6.14 -21.23
C VAL A 25 -4.21 -6.05 -20.34
N LEU A 26 -4.67 -4.82 -20.05
CA LEU A 26 -5.84 -4.62 -19.19
C LEU A 26 -7.11 -5.22 -19.81
N SER A 27 -7.31 -5.05 -21.12
CA SER A 27 -8.44 -5.65 -21.84
C SER A 27 -8.43 -7.18 -21.78
N THR A 28 -7.26 -7.80 -21.84
CA THR A 28 -7.12 -9.26 -21.66
C THR A 28 -7.59 -9.69 -20.27
N LEU A 29 -7.22 -8.95 -19.23
CA LEU A 29 -7.65 -9.24 -17.86
C LEU A 29 -9.16 -9.04 -17.68
N VAL A 30 -9.72 -7.97 -18.26
CA VAL A 30 -11.17 -7.73 -18.26
C VAL A 30 -11.92 -8.86 -18.93
N SER A 31 -11.48 -9.29 -20.14
CA SER A 31 -12.10 -10.39 -20.89
C SER A 31 -12.05 -11.73 -20.14
N ALA A 32 -11.03 -11.90 -19.27
CA ALA A 32 -10.92 -13.07 -18.40
C ALA A 32 -11.70 -12.94 -17.08
N GLY A 33 -12.42 -11.82 -16.89
CA GLY A 33 -13.16 -11.51 -15.68
C GLY A 33 -12.27 -11.33 -14.43
N ILE A 34 -11.06 -10.81 -14.63
CA ILE A 34 -10.12 -10.50 -13.54
C ILE A 34 -10.37 -9.06 -13.07
N ASN A 35 -10.68 -8.91 -11.80
CA ASN A 35 -10.69 -7.61 -11.15
C ASN A 35 -9.32 -7.32 -10.52
N LEU A 36 -8.92 -6.04 -10.55
CA LEU A 36 -7.68 -5.58 -9.96
C LEU A 36 -7.95 -4.74 -8.71
N LEU A 37 -7.23 -5.05 -7.65
CA LEU A 37 -7.25 -4.28 -6.40
C LEU A 37 -6.33 -3.08 -6.46
N ALA A 38 -5.28 -3.18 -7.26
CA ALA A 38 -4.36 -2.11 -7.59
C ALA A 38 -3.72 -2.35 -8.96
N CYS A 39 -3.38 -1.26 -9.61
CA CYS A 39 -2.62 -1.24 -10.84
C CYS A 39 -1.75 0.01 -10.87
N SER A 40 -0.48 -0.14 -11.24
CA SER A 40 0.41 0.98 -11.52
C SER A 40 1.17 0.75 -12.81
N GLY A 41 1.58 1.81 -13.48
CA GLY A 41 2.33 1.77 -14.70
C GLY A 41 3.54 2.70 -14.62
N VAL A 42 4.73 2.17 -14.90
CA VAL A 42 5.97 2.96 -14.88
C VAL A 42 6.73 2.77 -16.17
N PRO A 43 7.05 3.86 -16.91
CA PRO A 43 7.89 3.76 -18.08
C PRO A 43 9.32 3.34 -17.70
N ARG A 44 9.89 2.43 -18.49
CA ARG A 44 11.25 1.92 -18.36
C ARG A 44 11.93 2.02 -19.74
N GLY A 45 12.22 3.22 -20.20
CA GLY A 45 12.74 3.47 -21.53
C GLY A 45 11.75 3.05 -22.63
N ARG A 46 12.15 2.11 -23.50
CA ARG A 46 11.29 1.61 -24.57
C ARG A 46 10.19 0.64 -24.11
N ARG A 47 10.21 0.25 -22.84
CA ARG A 47 9.21 -0.62 -22.23
C ARG A 47 8.46 0.12 -21.13
N ALA A 48 7.26 -0.35 -20.83
CA ALA A 48 6.52 0.02 -19.63
C ALA A 48 6.39 -1.22 -18.75
N GLN A 49 6.58 -1.04 -17.46
CA GLN A 49 6.26 -2.03 -16.46
C GLN A 49 4.84 -1.75 -15.94
N ILE A 50 3.99 -2.74 -16.01
CA ILE A 50 2.64 -2.68 -15.44
C ILE A 50 2.61 -3.62 -14.26
N ASP A 51 2.37 -3.07 -13.11
CA ASP A 51 2.27 -3.80 -11.85
C ASP A 51 0.81 -3.94 -11.46
N VAL A 52 0.39 -5.15 -11.14
CA VAL A 52 -1.01 -5.45 -10.84
C VAL A 52 -1.14 -6.30 -9.57
N VAL A 53 -2.20 -6.05 -8.84
CA VAL A 53 -2.65 -6.85 -7.71
C VAL A 53 -4.05 -7.38 -8.03
N PRO A 54 -4.18 -8.64 -8.49
CA PRO A 54 -5.48 -9.21 -8.78
C PRO A 54 -6.25 -9.58 -7.51
N ASP A 55 -7.57 -9.58 -7.59
CA ASP A 55 -8.44 -10.08 -6.54
C ASP A 55 -8.38 -11.61 -6.39
N ASP A 56 -8.22 -12.32 -7.51
CA ASP A 56 -8.05 -13.78 -7.59
C ASP A 56 -6.77 -14.15 -8.35
N THR A 57 -5.73 -14.48 -7.59
CA THR A 57 -4.43 -14.88 -8.11
C THR A 57 -4.48 -16.11 -9.01
N ARG A 58 -5.34 -17.09 -8.72
CA ARG A 58 -5.42 -18.33 -9.49
C ARG A 58 -5.99 -18.06 -10.88
N ARG A 59 -7.10 -17.33 -10.95
CA ARG A 59 -7.72 -16.93 -12.22
C ARG A 59 -6.75 -16.06 -13.01
N PHE A 60 -6.09 -15.10 -12.37
CA PHE A 60 -5.09 -14.24 -12.98
C PHE A 60 -3.98 -15.05 -13.66
N ARG A 61 -3.34 -15.96 -12.95
CA ARG A 61 -2.27 -16.81 -13.48
C ARG A 61 -2.73 -17.64 -14.69
N SER A 62 -3.94 -18.18 -14.64
CA SER A 62 -4.52 -18.91 -15.76
C SER A 62 -4.74 -18.02 -16.98
N ALA A 63 -5.31 -16.81 -16.77
CA ALA A 63 -5.57 -15.84 -17.83
C ALA A 63 -4.29 -15.38 -18.53
N VAL A 64 -3.30 -14.96 -17.76
CA VAL A 64 -2.01 -14.48 -18.27
C VAL A 64 -1.29 -15.57 -19.08
N ARG A 65 -1.29 -16.82 -18.59
CA ARG A 65 -0.69 -17.95 -19.31
C ARG A 65 -1.41 -18.26 -20.61
N LYS A 66 -2.75 -18.29 -20.61
CA LYS A 66 -3.55 -18.50 -21.84
C LYS A 66 -3.30 -17.40 -22.89
N ALA A 67 -3.10 -16.17 -22.44
CA ALA A 67 -2.84 -15.03 -23.32
C ALA A 67 -1.37 -14.93 -23.77
N GLY A 68 -0.49 -15.82 -23.33
CA GLY A 68 0.95 -15.75 -23.64
C GLY A 68 1.65 -14.52 -23.07
N LEU A 69 1.09 -13.89 -22.03
CA LEU A 69 1.68 -12.74 -21.38
C LEU A 69 2.76 -13.17 -20.37
N ALA A 70 3.98 -12.65 -20.54
CA ALA A 70 5.05 -12.89 -19.59
C ALA A 70 4.86 -12.01 -18.35
N PHE A 71 5.06 -12.58 -17.16
CA PHE A 71 5.06 -11.86 -15.90
C PHE A 71 6.24 -12.29 -15.03
N THR A 72 6.69 -11.39 -14.19
CA THR A 72 7.77 -11.66 -13.23
C THR A 72 7.26 -12.44 -12.03
N PRO A 73 8.15 -13.09 -11.26
CA PRO A 73 7.81 -13.69 -10.00
C PRO A 73 7.07 -12.71 -9.10
N ARG A 74 6.09 -13.22 -8.37
CA ARG A 74 5.26 -12.43 -7.46
C ARG A 74 6.04 -11.93 -6.25
N LYS A 75 5.63 -10.77 -5.78
CA LYS A 75 5.96 -10.28 -4.44
C LYS A 75 4.72 -10.35 -3.56
N THR A 76 4.91 -10.50 -2.28
CA THR A 76 3.82 -10.45 -1.31
C THR A 76 3.77 -9.07 -0.66
N GLY A 77 2.56 -8.52 -0.55
CA GLY A 77 2.30 -7.27 0.13
C GLY A 77 1.08 -7.34 1.02
N PHE A 78 0.75 -6.22 1.65
CA PHE A 78 -0.40 -6.07 2.54
C PHE A 78 -1.28 -4.93 2.03
N LEU A 79 -2.49 -5.27 1.58
CA LEU A 79 -3.52 -4.28 1.28
C LEU A 79 -4.19 -3.88 2.60
N ILE A 80 -4.18 -2.59 2.87
CA ILE A 80 -4.79 -1.96 4.03
C ILE A 80 -5.90 -1.05 3.54
N GLN A 81 -7.08 -1.16 4.12
CA GLN A 81 -8.24 -0.34 3.75
C GLN A 81 -8.97 0.11 5.02
N GLY A 82 -9.33 1.38 5.10
CA GLY A 82 -9.97 1.94 6.28
C GLY A 82 -10.65 3.26 6.05
N ASN A 83 -11.08 3.91 7.16
CA ASN A 83 -11.60 5.25 7.13
C ASN A 83 -10.45 6.26 7.13
N GLU A 84 -10.57 7.30 6.33
CA GLU A 84 -9.58 8.36 6.21
C GLU A 84 -9.39 9.08 7.54
N ARG A 85 -8.14 9.25 7.93
CA ARG A 85 -7.74 10.00 9.13
C ARG A 85 -6.28 10.41 9.03
N PRO A 86 -5.89 11.56 9.63
CA PRO A 86 -4.49 11.94 9.74
C PRO A 86 -3.69 10.85 10.44
N GLY A 87 -2.55 10.47 9.85
CA GLY A 87 -1.64 9.49 10.45
C GLY A 87 -2.00 8.02 10.22
N ALA A 88 -3.08 7.70 9.48
CA ALA A 88 -3.50 6.31 9.24
C ALA A 88 -2.37 5.40 8.72
N LEU A 89 -1.63 5.86 7.70
CA LEU A 89 -0.48 5.13 7.18
C LEU A 89 0.67 5.06 8.19
N ALA A 90 0.94 6.17 8.89
CA ALA A 90 2.04 6.25 9.86
C ALA A 90 1.89 5.23 11.00
N GLU A 91 0.66 4.96 11.46
CA GLU A 91 0.38 3.94 12.48
C GLU A 91 0.85 2.55 12.05
N HIS A 92 0.66 2.20 10.77
CA HIS A 92 1.10 0.89 10.24
C HIS A 92 2.60 0.82 10.04
N LEU A 93 3.23 1.91 9.57
CA LEU A 93 4.68 1.99 9.43
C LEU A 93 5.39 1.94 10.78
N GLN A 94 4.84 2.60 11.80
CA GLN A 94 5.35 2.53 13.16
C GLN A 94 5.39 1.09 13.68
N LYS A 95 4.29 0.34 13.52
CA LYS A 95 4.24 -1.08 13.94
C LYS A 95 5.32 -1.93 13.28
N LEU A 96 5.57 -1.70 11.99
CA LEU A 96 6.62 -2.41 11.26
C LEU A 96 8.01 -1.99 11.76
N GLY A 97 8.23 -0.67 11.96
CA GLY A 97 9.49 -0.12 12.45
C GLY A 97 9.85 -0.60 13.85
N GLU A 98 8.89 -0.72 14.77
CA GLU A 98 9.09 -1.26 16.12
C GLU A 98 9.59 -2.72 16.13
N ARG A 99 9.45 -3.41 15.01
CA ARG A 99 9.94 -4.79 14.80
C ARG A 99 11.10 -4.87 13.80
N ASN A 100 11.70 -3.73 13.43
CA ASN A 100 12.78 -3.64 12.45
C ASN A 100 12.43 -4.30 11.11
N ILE A 101 11.15 -4.24 10.70
CA ILE A 101 10.70 -4.75 9.41
C ILE A 101 10.88 -3.65 8.38
N ASN A 102 11.78 -3.86 7.43
CA ASN A 102 12.01 -2.93 6.34
C ASN A 102 10.87 -2.97 5.32
N VAL A 103 10.45 -1.78 4.87
CA VAL A 103 9.44 -1.61 3.83
C VAL A 103 10.12 -1.37 2.50
N THR A 104 9.83 -2.20 1.49
CA THR A 104 10.44 -2.13 0.15
C THR A 104 9.62 -1.32 -0.85
N GLY A 105 8.42 -0.94 -0.47
CA GLY A 105 7.55 -0.07 -1.27
C GLY A 105 6.23 0.21 -0.58
N ILE A 106 5.64 1.34 -0.92
CA ILE A 106 4.34 1.79 -0.42
C ILE A 106 3.61 2.49 -1.55
N ASP A 107 2.35 2.11 -1.75
CA ASP A 107 1.38 2.85 -2.53
C ASP A 107 0.19 3.17 -1.64
N ALA A 108 -0.18 4.44 -1.51
CA ALA A 108 -1.29 4.86 -0.65
C ALA A 108 -2.10 5.96 -1.34
N LEU A 109 -3.41 5.92 -1.17
CA LEU A 109 -4.32 6.88 -1.79
C LEU A 109 -5.59 7.09 -0.94
N SER A 110 -6.19 8.25 -1.08
CA SER A 110 -7.58 8.48 -0.68
C SER A 110 -8.50 7.85 -1.72
N ALA A 111 -9.45 7.04 -1.27
CA ALA A 111 -10.37 6.31 -2.14
C ALA A 111 -11.74 7.01 -2.29
N GLY A 112 -11.86 8.26 -1.83
CA GLY A 112 -13.14 8.99 -1.78
C GLY A 112 -14.02 8.54 -0.62
N GLU A 113 -15.11 9.26 -0.38
CA GLU A 113 -16.12 8.96 0.65
C GLU A 113 -15.53 8.73 2.06
N GLY A 114 -14.47 9.45 2.41
CA GLY A 114 -13.78 9.29 3.69
C GLY A 114 -13.07 7.93 3.84
N ARG A 115 -12.72 7.29 2.73
CA ARG A 115 -12.00 6.02 2.69
C ARG A 115 -10.57 6.22 2.20
N TRP A 116 -9.65 5.43 2.74
CA TRP A 116 -8.28 5.35 2.25
C TRP A 116 -7.86 3.90 2.02
N GLY A 117 -6.82 3.73 1.23
CA GLY A 117 -6.19 2.44 1.01
C GLY A 117 -4.69 2.57 0.85
N ALA A 118 -3.97 1.53 1.21
CA ALA A 118 -2.55 1.42 0.95
C ALA A 118 -2.16 -0.02 0.65
N ILE A 119 -1.07 -0.18 -0.09
CA ILE A 119 -0.36 -1.45 -0.19
C ILE A 119 1.05 -1.22 0.33
N ILE A 120 1.49 -2.06 1.27
CA ILE A 120 2.84 -2.06 1.82
C ILE A 120 3.53 -3.35 1.40
N TRP A 121 4.72 -3.19 0.83
CA TRP A 121 5.60 -4.29 0.42
C TRP A 121 6.74 -4.44 1.43
N VAL A 122 7.06 -5.67 1.79
CA VAL A 122 8.18 -6.01 2.68
C VAL A 122 9.05 -7.08 2.02
N GLU A 123 10.23 -7.33 2.56
CA GLU A 123 11.06 -8.45 2.12
C GLU A 123 10.36 -9.79 2.36
N GLU A 124 10.65 -10.80 1.54
CA GLU A 124 9.92 -12.06 1.54
C GLU A 124 10.06 -12.83 2.85
N ASP A 125 11.23 -12.79 3.47
CA ASP A 125 11.51 -13.39 4.78
C ASP A 125 10.74 -12.70 5.92
N ALA A 126 10.44 -11.40 5.78
CA ALA A 126 9.69 -10.62 6.77
C ALA A 126 8.17 -10.79 6.68
N VAL A 127 7.63 -11.37 5.59
CA VAL A 127 6.18 -11.43 5.33
C VAL A 127 5.38 -12.05 6.48
N ARG A 128 5.87 -13.15 7.07
CA ARG A 128 5.15 -13.82 8.18
C ARG A 128 5.10 -12.95 9.44
N THR A 129 6.19 -12.27 9.74
CA THR A 129 6.28 -11.38 10.89
C THR A 129 5.45 -10.12 10.68
N ALA A 130 5.54 -9.51 9.48
CA ALA A 130 4.74 -8.36 9.10
C ALA A 130 3.23 -8.66 9.18
N ALA A 131 2.78 -9.83 8.71
CA ALA A 131 1.39 -10.24 8.82
C ALA A 131 0.90 -10.23 10.27
N ARG A 132 1.66 -10.81 11.19
CA ARG A 132 1.31 -10.82 12.62
C ARG A 132 1.28 -9.42 13.21
N VAL A 133 2.25 -8.60 12.89
CA VAL A 133 2.39 -7.22 13.41
C VAL A 133 1.26 -6.32 12.93
N LEU A 134 0.95 -6.37 11.64
CA LEU A 134 -0.08 -5.55 11.04
C LEU A 134 -1.49 -5.96 11.50
N THR A 135 -1.75 -7.27 11.63
CA THR A 135 -3.07 -7.78 12.04
C THR A 135 -3.26 -7.83 13.56
N ALA A 136 -2.18 -7.78 14.35
CA ALA A 136 -2.28 -7.69 15.80
C ALA A 136 -2.98 -6.39 16.20
N SER A 137 -4.00 -6.49 17.06
CA SER A 137 -4.63 -5.32 17.66
C SER A 137 -3.59 -4.57 18.49
N ALA A 138 -3.16 -3.41 18.05
CA ALA A 138 -2.38 -2.53 18.90
C ALA A 138 -3.24 -2.11 20.09
N LYS A 139 -2.86 -2.58 21.28
CA LYS A 139 -3.19 -1.90 22.53
C LYS A 139 -2.37 -0.60 22.46
N ALA A 140 -3.01 0.52 22.13
CA ALA A 140 -2.33 1.79 22.02
C ALA A 140 -1.61 2.09 23.33
N PRO A 141 -0.31 2.41 23.34
CA PRO A 141 0.26 3.13 24.47
C PRO A 141 -0.41 4.50 24.46
N ALA A 142 -1.05 4.85 25.56
CA ALA A 142 -1.58 6.19 25.78
C ALA A 142 -0.42 7.18 25.64
N GLY A 143 -0.29 7.78 24.48
CA GLY A 143 0.70 8.79 24.18
C GLY A 143 0.44 10.00 25.06
N ARG A 144 1.26 10.17 26.09
CA ARG A 144 1.29 11.35 26.95
C ARG A 144 1.62 12.53 26.04
N ALA A 145 0.60 13.33 25.72
CA ALA A 145 0.79 14.58 25.00
C ALA A 145 1.89 15.41 25.67
N PRO A 146 2.84 15.99 24.93
CA PRO A 146 3.84 16.86 25.52
C PRO A 146 3.14 18.06 26.12
N ARG A 147 3.29 18.22 27.45
CA ARG A 147 2.78 19.34 28.21
C ARG A 147 3.38 20.64 27.63
N ARG A 148 2.59 21.40 26.90
CA ARG A 148 2.99 22.74 26.45
C ARG A 148 3.31 23.55 27.69
N LYS A 149 4.57 23.96 27.87
CA LYS A 149 4.97 24.95 28.86
C LYS A 149 4.26 26.26 28.50
N ALA A 150 3.48 26.77 29.44
CA ALA A 150 2.88 28.09 29.33
C ALA A 150 3.99 29.16 29.19
N PRO A 151 3.80 30.18 28.34
CA PRO A 151 4.74 31.28 28.25
C PRO A 151 4.75 32.08 29.54
N PRO A 152 5.92 32.64 29.95
CA PRO A 152 6.02 33.45 31.17
C PRO A 152 5.18 34.74 31.06
N ALA A 153 4.46 35.05 32.13
CA ALA A 153 3.65 36.26 32.22
C ALA A 153 4.48 37.48 32.00
N ARG A 154 4.09 38.35 31.05
CA ARG A 154 4.68 39.67 30.82
C ARG A 154 4.45 40.54 32.09
N ARG A 155 5.52 40.92 32.75
CA ARG A 155 5.49 41.91 33.83
C ARG A 155 5.05 43.26 33.24
N ALA A 156 3.92 43.77 33.67
CA ALA A 156 3.51 45.14 33.37
C ALA A 156 4.48 46.13 34.03
N SER A 157 5.19 46.88 33.20
CA SER A 157 5.99 48.04 33.66
C SER A 157 5.04 49.16 33.96
N ARG A 158 4.94 49.54 35.26
CA ARG A 158 4.34 50.82 35.66
C ARG A 158 5.35 51.92 35.33
N ALA A 159 4.99 52.81 34.43
CA ALA A 159 5.64 54.10 34.26
C ALA A 159 4.95 55.11 35.14
N ARG A 160 5.73 55.87 35.87
CA ARG A 160 5.38 57.20 36.47
C ARG A 160 5.63 58.29 35.48
#